data_a531dfb5d52fc00d88c986981d0796b2
#
_entry.id   a531dfb5d52fc00d88c986981d0796b2
#
_cell.length_a   1.000
_cell.length_b   1.000
_cell.length_c   1.000
_cell.angle_alpha   90.00
_cell.angle_beta   90.00
_cell.angle_gamma   90.00
#
_symmetry.space_group_name_H-M   'P 1'
#
loop_
_entity.id
_entity.type
_entity.pdbx_description
1 polymer ?
#
loop_
_entity_poly.entity_id
_entity_poly.type
_entity_poly.pdbx_seq_one_letter_code
_entity_poly.pdbx_strand_id
1 'polypeptide(L)'
;KIHINWMENVHDWCISRQLWWGHQIPAWYCLDCGHVNVAVEDPACCENCGSGNLKQDEDVLDTWFSSALWPFSTLGWPENTEDLSFFYPTDVLVTAYDIIFFWVARMIFSGLEHTGEAPFHTVFIHGLVRDEKGRKMSKSLGNGVDPLEMIERYGADALRLNLITGVSPGNDLRFIVSRCEAMSNFCNKLWNASRFVLMKLNIDKIELPEQLETEDKWILDSLNTLIAEVTDNLN
;
A
#
# COMPACT_ATOMS: atom_id res chain seq x y z
N LYS A 1 10.44 16.35 6.67
CA LYS A 1 10.14 17.34 7.74
C LYS A 1 9.01 16.88 8.66
N ILE A 2 7.83 16.50 8.15
CA ILE A 2 6.65 16.10 8.95
C ILE A 2 6.99 14.91 9.86
N HIS A 3 7.58 13.85 9.32
CA HIS A 3 7.97 12.66 10.08
C HIS A 3 8.98 12.99 11.18
N ILE A 4 10.04 13.73 10.88
CA ILE A 4 11.07 14.11 11.86
C ILE A 4 10.46 14.96 12.99
N ASN A 5 9.68 15.99 12.66
CA ASN A 5 9.00 16.80 13.65
C ASN A 5 8.06 16.01 14.57
N TRP A 6 7.39 14.97 14.03
CA TRP A 6 6.55 14.08 14.83
C TRP A 6 7.39 13.19 15.75
N MET A 7 8.51 12.64 15.27
CA MET A 7 9.40 11.79 16.06
C MET A 7 10.08 12.58 17.20
N GLU A 8 10.43 13.85 16.97
CA GLU A 8 10.99 14.73 18.01
C GLU A 8 9.99 15.08 19.10
N ASN A 9 8.68 14.99 18.83
CA ASN A 9 7.60 15.30 19.75
C ASN A 9 6.69 14.10 20.04
N VAL A 10 7.21 12.87 19.88
CA VAL A 10 6.42 11.66 20.08
C VAL A 10 6.03 11.51 21.55
N HIS A 11 4.78 11.13 21.78
CA HIS A 11 4.25 10.80 23.10
C HIS A 11 4.17 9.29 23.32
N ASP A 12 4.03 8.89 24.58
CA ASP A 12 3.82 7.50 24.97
C ASP A 12 2.62 6.90 24.21
N TRP A 13 2.79 5.66 23.80
CA TRP A 13 1.76 4.91 23.10
C TRP A 13 1.25 3.80 23.98
N CYS A 14 0.00 3.91 24.44
CA CYS A 14 -0.67 2.79 25.09
C CYS A 14 -0.95 1.70 24.05
N ILE A 15 -0.34 0.54 24.24
CA ILE A 15 -0.45 -0.60 23.32
C ILE A 15 -1.61 -1.53 23.67
N SER A 16 -2.27 -1.38 24.80
CA SER A 16 -3.41 -2.20 25.21
C SER A 16 -4.74 -1.69 24.66
N ARG A 17 -5.63 -2.62 24.31
CA ARG A 17 -7.00 -2.36 23.86
C ARG A 17 -7.97 -3.29 24.57
N GLN A 18 -9.10 -2.74 25.01
CA GLN A 18 -10.17 -3.45 25.67
C GLN A 18 -11.14 -4.02 24.62
N LEU A 19 -10.66 -5.00 23.86
CA LEU A 19 -11.41 -5.67 22.80
C LEU A 19 -11.55 -7.15 23.13
N TRP A 20 -12.67 -7.74 22.72
CA TRP A 20 -12.89 -9.18 22.88
C TRP A 20 -12.00 -10.00 21.92
N TRP A 21 -11.70 -9.46 20.74
CA TRP A 21 -10.95 -10.16 19.71
C TRP A 21 -9.61 -9.47 19.44
N GLY A 22 -8.54 -10.23 19.50
CA GLY A 22 -7.20 -9.73 19.23
C GLY A 22 -6.13 -10.64 19.82
N HIS A 23 -4.87 -10.19 19.75
CA HIS A 23 -3.73 -10.85 20.38
C HIS A 23 -3.67 -10.44 21.84
N GLN A 24 -4.00 -11.35 22.76
CA GLN A 24 -3.90 -11.08 24.19
C GLN A 24 -2.45 -10.71 24.57
N ILE A 25 -2.31 -9.73 25.44
CA ILE A 25 -1.00 -9.25 25.89
C ILE A 25 -0.29 -10.38 26.65
N PRO A 26 0.94 -10.79 26.24
CA PRO A 26 1.67 -11.89 26.86
C PRO A 26 2.40 -11.42 28.13
N ALA A 27 1.67 -10.82 29.05
CA ALA A 27 2.17 -10.31 30.32
C ALA A 27 1.34 -10.86 31.49
N TRP A 28 2.04 -11.31 32.55
CA TRP A 28 1.42 -11.89 33.75
C TRP A 28 1.86 -11.09 34.98
N TYR A 29 0.90 -10.56 35.69
CA TYR A 29 1.13 -9.82 36.94
C TYR A 29 1.21 -10.79 38.10
N CYS A 30 2.32 -10.78 38.84
CA CYS A 30 2.42 -11.53 40.09
C CYS A 30 1.62 -10.82 41.18
N LEU A 31 0.60 -11.49 41.71
CA LEU A 31 -0.26 -10.91 42.74
C LEU A 31 0.42 -10.85 44.12
N ASP A 32 1.55 -11.54 44.31
CA ASP A 32 2.28 -11.56 45.57
C ASP A 32 3.39 -10.47 45.66
N CYS A 33 4.08 -10.20 44.56
CA CYS A 33 5.18 -9.22 44.58
C CYS A 33 5.03 -8.06 43.59
N GLY A 34 3.98 -8.07 42.75
CA GLY A 34 3.72 -7.02 41.76
C GLY A 34 4.63 -7.03 40.52
N HIS A 35 5.52 -8.01 40.41
CA HIS A 35 6.38 -8.14 39.23
C HIS A 35 5.57 -8.50 37.98
N VAL A 36 5.95 -7.94 36.83
CA VAL A 36 5.35 -8.24 35.52
C VAL A 36 6.26 -9.21 34.78
N ASN A 37 5.75 -10.40 34.52
CA ASN A 37 6.44 -11.42 33.74
C ASN A 37 5.96 -11.35 32.30
N VAL A 38 6.88 -11.32 31.33
CA VAL A 38 6.56 -11.35 29.91
C VAL A 38 7.13 -12.62 29.30
N ALA A 39 6.29 -13.46 28.69
CA ALA A 39 6.70 -14.75 28.18
C ALA A 39 5.92 -15.14 26.92
N VAL A 40 6.50 -16.03 26.11
CA VAL A 40 5.84 -16.58 24.91
C VAL A 40 4.80 -17.64 25.31
N GLU A 41 5.12 -18.42 26.34
CA GLU A 41 4.24 -19.43 26.92
C GLU A 41 3.85 -19.02 28.35
N ASP A 42 2.75 -19.56 28.84
CA ASP A 42 2.24 -19.26 30.18
C ASP A 42 3.30 -19.62 31.24
N PRO A 43 3.81 -18.65 32.00
CA PRO A 43 4.84 -18.91 33.00
C PRO A 43 4.25 -19.70 34.19
N ALA A 44 4.92 -20.75 34.61
CA ALA A 44 4.52 -21.56 35.75
C ALA A 44 4.67 -20.82 37.09
N CYS A 45 5.62 -19.87 37.18
CA CYS A 45 5.88 -19.08 38.38
C CYS A 45 6.51 -17.72 38.04
N CYS A 46 6.40 -16.81 38.98
CA CYS A 46 7.01 -15.49 38.88
C CYS A 46 8.53 -15.57 38.87
N GLU A 47 9.16 -14.92 37.91
CA GLU A 47 10.64 -14.88 37.76
C GLU A 47 11.32 -14.19 38.95
N ASN A 48 10.64 -13.25 39.61
CA ASN A 48 11.20 -12.50 40.71
C ASN A 48 11.06 -13.19 42.07
N CYS A 49 9.91 -13.79 42.38
CA CYS A 49 9.64 -14.35 43.72
C CYS A 49 9.31 -15.85 43.74
N GLY A 50 9.20 -16.49 42.58
CA GLY A 50 8.88 -17.93 42.47
C GLY A 50 7.43 -18.27 42.74
N SER A 51 6.55 -17.30 42.98
CA SER A 51 5.11 -17.56 43.23
C SER A 51 4.39 -18.01 41.97
N GLY A 52 3.48 -18.97 42.11
CA GLY A 52 2.55 -19.41 41.05
C GLY A 52 1.29 -18.54 40.96
N ASN A 53 1.17 -17.48 41.77
CA ASN A 53 -0.04 -16.64 41.82
C ASN A 53 0.07 -15.54 40.73
N LEU A 54 -0.11 -15.94 39.49
CA LEU A 54 0.01 -15.07 38.32
C LEU A 54 -1.35 -14.82 37.68
N LYS A 55 -1.57 -13.58 37.22
CA LYS A 55 -2.76 -13.21 36.45
C LYS A 55 -2.31 -12.58 35.13
N GLN A 56 -2.72 -13.18 34.00
CA GLN A 56 -2.46 -12.62 32.68
C GLN A 56 -3.25 -11.32 32.47
N ASP A 57 -2.69 -10.40 31.72
CA ASP A 57 -3.37 -9.20 31.24
C ASP A 57 -4.60 -9.57 30.42
N GLU A 58 -5.74 -8.93 30.70
CA GLU A 58 -7.02 -9.23 30.03
C GLU A 58 -7.16 -8.50 28.69
N ASP A 59 -6.33 -7.47 28.47
CA ASP A 59 -6.35 -6.66 27.25
C ASP A 59 -5.65 -7.34 26.07
N VAL A 60 -5.89 -6.81 24.89
CA VAL A 60 -5.24 -7.25 23.66
C VAL A 60 -4.34 -6.16 23.12
N LEU A 61 -3.35 -6.53 22.31
CA LEU A 61 -2.44 -5.58 21.65
C LEU A 61 -3.19 -4.75 20.61
N ASP A 62 -2.81 -3.46 20.52
CA ASP A 62 -3.22 -2.58 19.44
C ASP A 62 -2.85 -3.18 18.09
N THR A 63 -3.74 -3.09 17.11
CA THR A 63 -3.51 -3.55 15.73
C THR A 63 -2.21 -3.01 15.14
N TRP A 64 -1.85 -1.77 15.46
CA TRP A 64 -0.63 -1.14 14.96
C TRP A 64 0.65 -1.73 15.56
N PHE A 65 0.56 -2.48 16.64
CA PHE A 65 1.70 -3.18 17.22
C PHE A 65 2.19 -4.30 16.30
N SER A 66 1.30 -5.23 15.95
CA SER A 66 1.64 -6.30 15.00
C SER A 66 1.88 -5.79 13.58
N SER A 67 1.13 -4.75 13.15
CA SER A 67 1.34 -4.12 11.84
C SER A 67 2.72 -3.48 11.69
N ALA A 68 3.33 -3.04 12.79
CA ALA A 68 4.69 -2.49 12.79
C ALA A 68 5.77 -3.54 12.51
N LEU A 69 5.47 -4.81 12.78
CA LEU A 69 6.40 -5.93 12.56
C LEU A 69 6.35 -6.46 11.11
N TRP A 70 5.37 -6.04 10.32
CA TRP A 70 5.09 -6.57 8.99
C TRP A 70 6.30 -6.68 8.06
N PRO A 71 7.20 -5.68 7.95
CA PRO A 71 8.30 -5.73 6.98
C PRO A 71 9.27 -6.91 7.18
N PHE A 72 9.37 -7.45 8.38
CA PHE A 72 10.30 -8.53 8.69
C PHE A 72 9.61 -9.79 9.24
N SER A 73 8.49 -9.66 9.95
CA SER A 73 7.79 -10.83 10.50
C SER A 73 7.18 -11.73 9.42
N THR A 74 6.72 -11.17 8.30
CA THR A 74 6.18 -11.94 7.16
C THR A 74 7.27 -12.68 6.37
N LEU A 75 8.53 -12.30 6.57
CA LEU A 75 9.70 -12.93 5.96
C LEU A 75 10.34 -13.99 6.85
N GLY A 76 9.71 -14.28 7.99
CA GLY A 76 10.12 -15.37 8.89
C GLY A 76 10.89 -14.94 10.13
N TRP A 77 11.10 -13.62 10.36
CA TRP A 77 11.70 -13.17 11.62
C TRP A 77 10.91 -13.73 12.83
N PRO A 78 11.59 -14.20 13.92
CA PRO A 78 12.99 -13.98 14.28
C PRO A 78 13.99 -14.97 13.65
N GLU A 79 13.53 -15.93 12.85
CA GLU A 79 14.41 -16.86 12.16
C GLU A 79 15.18 -16.17 11.03
N ASN A 80 16.44 -16.57 10.82
CA ASN A 80 17.24 -16.06 9.72
C ASN A 80 16.95 -16.85 8.43
N THR A 81 15.85 -16.53 7.76
CA THR A 81 15.40 -17.20 6.54
C THR A 81 16.07 -16.63 5.28
N GLU A 82 16.03 -17.39 4.19
CA GLU A 82 16.47 -16.90 2.87
C GLU A 82 15.67 -15.71 2.42
N ASP A 83 14.35 -15.72 2.64
CA ASP A 83 13.46 -14.61 2.29
C ASP A 83 13.78 -13.33 3.07
N LEU A 84 14.03 -13.44 4.38
CA LEU A 84 14.44 -12.30 5.19
C LEU A 84 15.77 -11.73 4.70
N SER A 85 16.73 -12.58 4.40
CA SER A 85 18.07 -12.14 3.92
C SER A 85 18.02 -11.51 2.53
N PHE A 86 17.05 -11.88 1.68
CA PHE A 86 16.94 -11.40 0.32
C PHE A 86 16.04 -10.15 0.20
N PHE A 87 14.89 -10.13 0.90
CA PHE A 87 13.88 -9.08 0.73
C PHE A 87 13.93 -7.97 1.78
N TYR A 88 14.68 -8.14 2.87
CA TYR A 88 14.82 -7.12 3.90
C TYR A 88 16.23 -6.51 3.91
N PRO A 89 16.40 -5.19 3.93
CA PRO A 89 15.35 -4.16 3.80
C PRO A 89 14.77 -4.08 2.38
N THR A 90 13.55 -3.57 2.26
CA THR A 90 12.92 -3.33 0.96
C THR A 90 13.23 -1.93 0.42
N ASP A 91 12.97 -1.68 -0.88
CA ASP A 91 13.30 -0.41 -1.51
C ASP A 91 12.25 0.66 -1.25
N VAL A 92 10.97 0.33 -1.50
CA VAL A 92 9.87 1.30 -1.49
C VAL A 92 8.67 0.78 -0.73
N LEU A 93 8.22 1.55 0.26
CA LEU A 93 6.91 1.39 0.89
C LEU A 93 5.92 2.35 0.23
N VAL A 94 4.78 1.84 -0.23
CA VAL A 94 3.68 2.64 -0.78
C VAL A 94 2.54 2.70 0.22
N THR A 95 2.13 3.91 0.61
CA THR A 95 1.04 4.11 1.59
C THR A 95 0.37 5.47 1.43
N ALA A 96 -0.81 5.62 2.05
CA ALA A 96 -1.49 6.90 2.13
C ALA A 96 -0.95 7.76 3.29
N TYR A 97 -1.15 9.07 3.20
CA TYR A 97 -0.64 10.03 4.19
C TYR A 97 -1.27 9.89 5.58
N ASP A 98 -2.46 9.34 5.69
CA ASP A 98 -3.23 9.28 6.94
C ASP A 98 -2.69 8.27 7.96
N ILE A 99 -1.82 7.34 7.53
CA ILE A 99 -1.22 6.32 8.41
C ILE A 99 0.31 6.44 8.53
N ILE A 100 0.89 7.58 8.17
CA ILE A 100 2.34 7.81 8.31
C ILE A 100 2.78 7.57 9.76
N PHE A 101 2.05 8.09 10.74
CA PHE A 101 2.42 7.98 12.16
C PHE A 101 1.97 6.66 12.79
N PHE A 102 0.84 6.13 12.33
CA PHE A 102 0.31 4.89 12.88
C PHE A 102 1.06 3.66 12.36
N TRP A 103 1.54 3.70 11.13
CA TRP A 103 2.15 2.55 10.48
C TRP A 103 3.61 2.77 10.09
N VAL A 104 3.90 3.79 9.28
CA VAL A 104 5.25 4.01 8.74
C VAL A 104 6.26 4.25 9.85
N ALA A 105 5.98 5.19 10.76
CA ALA A 105 6.88 5.50 11.87
C ALA A 105 7.11 4.28 12.76
N ARG A 106 6.05 3.52 13.03
CA ARG A 106 6.12 2.30 13.86
C ARG A 106 6.91 1.19 13.21
N MET A 107 6.78 0.97 11.90
CA MET A 107 7.64 0.04 11.17
C MET A 107 9.11 0.44 11.22
N ILE A 108 9.41 1.74 11.11
CA ILE A 108 10.79 2.23 11.14
C ILE A 108 11.43 1.95 12.49
N PHE A 109 10.81 2.36 13.60
CA PHE A 109 11.44 2.14 14.91
C PHE A 109 11.44 0.66 15.31
N SER A 110 10.41 -0.12 14.95
CA SER A 110 10.41 -1.58 15.19
C SER A 110 11.49 -2.29 14.37
N GLY A 111 11.67 -1.91 13.10
CA GLY A 111 12.75 -2.44 12.28
C GLY A 111 14.12 -2.15 12.88
N LEU A 112 14.38 -0.89 13.22
CA LEU A 112 15.65 -0.49 13.85
C LEU A 112 15.92 -1.22 15.18
N GLU A 113 14.90 -1.40 16.02
CA GLU A 113 15.04 -2.08 17.31
C GLU A 113 15.31 -3.57 17.16
N HIS A 114 14.59 -4.25 16.25
CA HIS A 114 14.62 -5.71 16.16
C HIS A 114 15.67 -6.25 15.16
N THR A 115 15.98 -5.50 14.11
CA THR A 115 16.91 -5.95 13.06
C THR A 115 18.18 -5.10 12.97
N GLY A 116 18.17 -3.92 13.60
CA GLY A 116 19.28 -2.95 13.52
C GLY A 116 19.29 -2.12 12.24
N GLU A 117 18.33 -2.30 11.34
CA GLU A 117 18.28 -1.66 10.03
C GLU A 117 16.88 -1.12 9.70
N ALA A 118 16.84 0.02 8.97
CA ALA A 118 15.57 0.61 8.55
C ALA A 118 14.88 -0.30 7.50
N PRO A 119 13.56 -0.53 7.62
CA PRO A 119 12.88 -1.54 6.82
C PRO A 119 12.71 -1.18 5.34
N PHE A 120 12.89 0.08 4.94
CA PHE A 120 12.76 0.57 3.56
C PHE A 120 13.53 1.89 3.37
N HIS A 121 13.94 2.16 2.13
CA HIS A 121 14.69 3.38 1.79
C HIS A 121 13.78 4.55 1.42
N THR A 122 12.66 4.26 0.78
CA THR A 122 11.73 5.29 0.27
C THR A 122 10.31 5.02 0.73
N VAL A 123 9.59 6.07 1.11
CA VAL A 123 8.15 6.02 1.36
C VAL A 123 7.44 6.83 0.29
N PHE A 124 6.74 6.15 -0.61
CA PHE A 124 5.90 6.79 -1.61
C PHE A 124 4.50 7.01 -1.04
N ILE A 125 4.14 8.29 -0.88
CA ILE A 125 2.89 8.68 -0.23
C ILE A 125 1.89 9.10 -1.30
N HIS A 126 0.74 8.38 -1.35
CA HIS A 126 -0.37 8.72 -2.23
C HIS A 126 -1.53 9.36 -1.46
N GLY A 127 -2.43 10.02 -2.20
CA GLY A 127 -3.67 10.55 -1.65
C GLY A 127 -4.74 9.47 -1.44
N LEU A 128 -5.86 9.86 -0.85
CA LEU A 128 -7.01 8.99 -0.61
C LEU A 128 -8.01 9.06 -1.76
N VAL A 129 -8.67 7.94 -2.03
CA VAL A 129 -9.86 7.93 -2.87
C VAL A 129 -11.08 8.32 -2.03
N ARG A 130 -11.76 9.40 -2.45
CA ARG A 130 -12.92 9.96 -1.79
C ARG A 130 -14.18 9.78 -2.65
N ASP A 131 -15.33 9.83 -2.03
CA ASP A 131 -16.61 9.81 -2.77
C ASP A 131 -16.81 11.08 -3.63
N GLU A 132 -17.86 11.12 -4.43
CA GLU A 132 -18.17 12.27 -5.29
C GLU A 132 -18.29 13.60 -4.53
N LYS A 133 -18.69 13.53 -3.25
CA LYS A 133 -18.83 14.70 -2.36
C LYS A 133 -17.53 15.09 -1.67
N GLY A 134 -16.44 14.36 -1.94
CA GLY A 134 -15.12 14.56 -1.33
C GLY A 134 -14.98 14.01 0.10
N ARG A 135 -15.91 13.18 0.57
CA ARG A 135 -15.85 12.55 1.90
C ARG A 135 -14.99 11.31 1.86
N LYS A 136 -14.29 11.02 2.95
CA LYS A 136 -13.57 9.76 3.09
C LYS A 136 -14.54 8.59 3.00
N MET A 137 -14.21 7.59 2.18
CA MET A 137 -15.00 6.36 2.08
C MET A 137 -14.85 5.55 3.35
N SER A 138 -15.95 5.06 3.91
CA SER A 138 -15.96 4.19 5.08
C SER A 138 -17.12 3.19 5.04
N LYS A 139 -16.93 2.04 5.69
CA LYS A 139 -17.97 1.02 5.80
C LYS A 139 -19.21 1.55 6.54
N SER A 140 -19.00 2.37 7.57
CA SER A 140 -20.10 2.97 8.37
C SER A 140 -20.96 3.96 7.61
N LEU A 141 -20.39 4.67 6.63
CA LEU A 141 -21.12 5.61 5.78
C LEU A 141 -21.77 4.95 4.56
N GLY A 142 -21.40 3.70 4.25
CA GLY A 142 -21.89 3.00 3.06
C GLY A 142 -21.60 3.70 1.74
N ASN A 143 -20.58 4.56 1.71
CA ASN A 143 -20.21 5.38 0.55
C ASN A 143 -18.99 4.82 -0.21
N GLY A 144 -18.59 3.59 0.11
CA GLY A 144 -17.53 2.88 -0.62
C GLY A 144 -18.02 2.43 -1.99
N VAL A 145 -17.11 2.42 -2.95
CA VAL A 145 -17.34 1.88 -4.29
C VAL A 145 -16.58 0.56 -4.39
N ASP A 146 -17.28 -0.50 -4.77
CA ASP A 146 -16.66 -1.80 -4.99
C ASP A 146 -15.89 -1.77 -6.33
N PRO A 147 -14.57 -1.96 -6.32
CA PRO A 147 -13.78 -1.98 -7.55
C PRO A 147 -14.16 -3.13 -8.49
N LEU A 148 -14.60 -4.28 -7.96
CA LEU A 148 -14.99 -5.42 -8.78
C LEU A 148 -16.28 -5.13 -9.57
N GLU A 149 -17.25 -4.47 -8.94
CA GLU A 149 -18.46 -4.00 -9.63
C GLU A 149 -18.11 -2.99 -10.74
N MET A 150 -17.16 -2.10 -10.50
CA MET A 150 -16.71 -1.16 -11.52
C MET A 150 -15.98 -1.86 -12.68
N ILE A 151 -15.18 -2.88 -12.39
CA ILE A 151 -14.51 -3.70 -13.41
C ILE A 151 -15.52 -4.45 -14.26
N GLU A 152 -16.51 -5.08 -13.63
CA GLU A 152 -17.56 -5.80 -14.33
C GLU A 152 -18.37 -4.89 -15.27
N ARG A 153 -18.64 -3.67 -14.83
CA ARG A 153 -19.48 -2.72 -15.57
C ARG A 153 -18.75 -1.93 -16.66
N TYR A 154 -17.50 -1.53 -16.41
CA TYR A 154 -16.76 -0.60 -17.28
C TYR A 154 -15.45 -1.17 -17.83
N GLY A 155 -14.98 -2.29 -17.30
CA GLY A 155 -13.69 -2.89 -17.61
C GLY A 155 -12.56 -2.42 -16.69
N ALA A 156 -11.57 -3.30 -16.51
CA ALA A 156 -10.40 -3.04 -15.65
C ALA A 156 -9.57 -1.85 -16.13
N ASP A 157 -9.37 -1.72 -17.42
CA ASP A 157 -8.60 -0.62 -18.02
C ASP A 157 -9.24 0.75 -17.73
N ALA A 158 -10.57 0.83 -17.82
CA ALA A 158 -11.31 2.05 -17.53
C ALA A 158 -11.18 2.47 -16.05
N LEU A 159 -11.27 1.52 -15.11
CA LEU A 159 -11.08 1.77 -13.70
C LEU A 159 -9.64 2.25 -13.42
N ARG A 160 -8.65 1.55 -13.93
CA ARG A 160 -7.22 1.89 -13.76
C ARG A 160 -6.92 3.28 -14.32
N LEU A 161 -7.38 3.57 -15.53
CA LEU A 161 -7.19 4.87 -16.17
C LEU A 161 -7.88 6.01 -15.38
N ASN A 162 -9.09 5.75 -14.85
CA ASN A 162 -9.80 6.74 -14.00
C ASN A 162 -9.03 7.06 -12.71
N LEU A 163 -8.36 6.07 -12.10
CA LEU A 163 -7.62 6.26 -10.84
C LEU A 163 -6.34 7.08 -11.01
N ILE A 164 -5.72 7.07 -12.19
CA ILE A 164 -4.47 7.79 -12.45
C ILE A 164 -4.65 9.11 -13.21
N THR A 165 -5.79 9.29 -13.90
CA THR A 165 -6.01 10.46 -14.75
C THR A 165 -6.40 11.69 -13.93
N GLY A 166 -5.62 12.76 -14.07
CA GLY A 166 -5.91 14.06 -13.45
C GLY A 166 -5.65 14.12 -11.95
N VAL A 167 -4.78 13.26 -11.44
CA VAL A 167 -4.34 13.23 -10.04
C VAL A 167 -2.85 13.59 -10.00
N SER A 168 -2.52 14.58 -9.18
CA SER A 168 -1.12 14.86 -8.85
C SER A 168 -0.68 14.00 -7.66
N PRO A 169 0.59 13.55 -7.60
CA PRO A 169 1.10 12.77 -6.48
C PRO A 169 0.77 13.39 -5.11
N GLY A 170 0.31 12.57 -4.17
CA GLY A 170 -0.03 13.00 -2.81
C GLY A 170 -1.39 13.69 -2.65
N ASN A 171 -2.12 13.95 -3.72
CA ASN A 171 -3.45 14.56 -3.66
C ASN A 171 -4.57 13.52 -3.66
N ASP A 172 -5.68 13.87 -2.98
CA ASP A 172 -6.87 13.03 -2.95
C ASP A 172 -7.59 13.01 -4.30
N LEU A 173 -8.11 11.84 -4.65
CA LEU A 173 -8.94 11.64 -5.83
C LEU A 173 -10.42 11.59 -5.43
N ARG A 174 -11.26 12.40 -6.06
CA ARG A 174 -12.71 12.19 -6.02
C ARG A 174 -13.12 11.15 -7.05
N PHE A 175 -13.64 10.03 -6.58
CA PHE A 175 -14.13 8.97 -7.44
C PHE A 175 -15.53 9.32 -7.96
N ILE A 176 -15.64 9.51 -9.26
CA ILE A 176 -16.89 9.85 -9.95
C ILE A 176 -17.18 8.74 -10.96
N VAL A 177 -18.29 8.03 -10.78
CA VAL A 177 -18.66 6.88 -11.60
C VAL A 177 -18.78 7.22 -13.09
N SER A 178 -19.34 8.38 -13.43
CA SER A 178 -19.46 8.80 -14.85
C SER A 178 -18.09 9.01 -15.53
N ARG A 179 -17.02 9.24 -14.79
CA ARG A 179 -15.66 9.27 -15.35
C ARG A 179 -15.18 7.88 -15.77
N CYS A 180 -15.57 6.81 -15.06
CA CYS A 180 -15.27 5.43 -15.50
C CYS A 180 -15.91 5.14 -16.87
N GLU A 181 -17.12 5.59 -17.12
CA GLU A 181 -17.77 5.47 -18.43
C GLU A 181 -16.98 6.21 -19.53
N ALA A 182 -16.56 7.44 -19.24
CA ALA A 182 -15.73 8.20 -20.19
C ALA A 182 -14.40 7.51 -20.48
N MET A 183 -13.75 6.92 -19.45
CA MET A 183 -12.50 6.16 -19.62
C MET A 183 -12.75 4.86 -20.41
N SER A 184 -13.87 4.16 -20.19
CA SER A 184 -14.28 3.00 -20.97
C SER A 184 -14.45 3.34 -22.46
N ASN A 185 -15.11 4.44 -22.76
CA ASN A 185 -15.26 4.94 -24.12
C ASN A 185 -13.91 5.27 -24.77
N PHE A 186 -12.98 5.84 -24.00
CA PHE A 186 -11.64 6.12 -24.50
C PHE A 186 -10.85 4.83 -24.78
N CYS A 187 -10.87 3.85 -23.90
CA CYS A 187 -10.25 2.53 -24.11
C CYS A 187 -10.84 1.84 -25.34
N ASN A 188 -12.17 1.85 -25.48
CA ASN A 188 -12.86 1.31 -26.64
C ASN A 188 -12.48 2.01 -27.95
N LYS A 189 -12.28 3.33 -27.90
CA LYS A 189 -11.82 4.09 -29.07
C LYS A 189 -10.44 3.62 -29.53
N LEU A 190 -9.49 3.44 -28.60
CA LEU A 190 -8.14 2.93 -28.93
C LEU A 190 -8.22 1.51 -29.51
N TRP A 191 -8.98 0.65 -28.85
CA TRP A 191 -9.19 -0.72 -29.30
C TRP A 191 -9.77 -0.80 -30.72
N ASN A 192 -10.84 -0.05 -30.97
CA ASN A 192 -11.49 -0.06 -32.28
C ASN A 192 -10.65 0.59 -33.39
N ALA A 193 -9.90 1.64 -33.08
CA ALA A 193 -8.95 2.23 -34.02
C ALA A 193 -7.85 1.24 -34.41
N SER A 194 -7.24 0.57 -33.42
CA SER A 194 -6.22 -0.45 -33.64
C SER A 194 -6.79 -1.64 -34.44
N ARG A 195 -7.97 -2.12 -34.07
CA ARG A 195 -8.67 -3.19 -34.79
C ARG A 195 -8.93 -2.81 -36.23
N PHE A 196 -9.37 -1.58 -36.50
CA PHE A 196 -9.61 -1.11 -37.88
C PHE A 196 -8.32 -1.12 -38.70
N VAL A 197 -7.21 -0.65 -38.14
CA VAL A 197 -5.88 -0.70 -38.80
C VAL A 197 -5.51 -2.15 -39.10
N LEU A 198 -5.57 -3.05 -38.12
CA LEU A 198 -5.22 -4.47 -38.27
C LEU A 198 -6.06 -5.16 -39.34
N MET A 199 -7.34 -4.82 -39.48
CA MET A 199 -8.22 -5.38 -40.54
C MET A 199 -7.81 -4.94 -41.97
N LYS A 200 -7.04 -3.87 -42.08
CA LYS A 200 -6.56 -3.34 -43.37
C LYS A 200 -5.13 -3.77 -43.69
N LEU A 201 -4.41 -4.33 -42.74
CA LEU A 201 -3.07 -4.83 -42.94
C LEU A 201 -3.12 -6.20 -43.60
N ASN A 202 -2.30 -6.39 -44.63
CA ASN A 202 -1.96 -7.72 -45.13
C ASN A 202 -0.73 -8.21 -44.38
N ILE A 203 -0.95 -9.09 -43.37
CA ILE A 203 0.04 -9.39 -42.31
C ILE A 203 1.15 -10.35 -42.78
N ASP A 204 1.10 -10.87 -44.04
CA ASP A 204 2.10 -11.85 -44.53
C ASP A 204 3.53 -11.23 -44.64
N LYS A 205 3.64 -9.91 -44.72
CA LYS A 205 4.92 -9.18 -44.67
C LYS A 205 4.70 -7.74 -44.19
N ILE A 206 5.26 -7.40 -43.02
CA ILE A 206 5.31 -6.02 -42.51
C ILE A 206 6.72 -5.48 -42.80
N GLU A 207 6.86 -4.77 -43.91
CA GLU A 207 8.10 -4.06 -44.27
C GLU A 207 7.77 -2.60 -44.54
N LEU A 208 8.68 -1.72 -44.13
CA LEU A 208 8.58 -0.31 -44.53
C LEU A 208 8.84 -0.23 -46.05
N PRO A 209 8.04 0.54 -46.81
CA PRO A 209 8.30 0.76 -48.22
C PRO A 209 9.67 1.46 -48.44
N GLU A 210 10.37 1.14 -49.54
CA GLU A 210 11.66 1.76 -49.88
C GLU A 210 11.57 3.28 -50.04
N GLN A 211 10.38 3.74 -50.47
CA GLN A 211 10.09 5.17 -50.60
C GLN A 211 8.87 5.52 -49.78
N LEU A 212 9.05 6.48 -48.87
CA LEU A 212 7.97 6.98 -48.02
C LEU A 212 7.38 8.24 -48.64
N GLU A 213 6.06 8.28 -48.73
CA GLU A 213 5.32 9.49 -49.12
C GLU A 213 5.33 10.54 -47.99
N THR A 214 4.81 11.72 -48.24
CA THR A 214 4.79 12.81 -47.28
C THR A 214 3.97 12.44 -46.02
N GLU A 215 2.85 11.77 -46.23
CA GLU A 215 1.95 11.32 -45.18
C GLU A 215 2.61 10.27 -44.28
N ASP A 216 3.37 9.34 -44.89
CA ASP A 216 4.11 8.31 -44.15
C ASP A 216 5.20 8.94 -43.25
N LYS A 217 5.94 9.89 -43.80
CA LYS A 217 6.97 10.64 -43.04
C LYS A 217 6.35 11.39 -41.87
N TRP A 218 5.23 12.07 -42.12
CA TRP A 218 4.52 12.82 -41.10
C TRP A 218 4.02 11.92 -39.94
N ILE A 219 3.41 10.77 -40.24
CA ILE A 219 2.90 9.87 -39.18
C ILE A 219 4.03 9.23 -38.38
N LEU A 220 5.14 8.87 -39.04
CA LEU A 220 6.32 8.33 -38.36
C LEU A 220 7.01 9.36 -37.47
N ASP A 221 7.12 10.60 -37.89
CA ASP A 221 7.66 11.70 -37.10
C ASP A 221 6.75 11.97 -35.89
N SER A 222 5.44 12.04 -36.11
CA SER A 222 4.46 12.19 -35.04
C SER A 222 4.51 11.04 -34.03
N LEU A 223 4.70 9.79 -34.48
CA LEU A 223 4.85 8.63 -33.62
C LEU A 223 6.13 8.72 -32.77
N ASN A 224 7.25 9.06 -33.38
CA ASN A 224 8.53 9.17 -32.67
C ASN A 224 8.48 10.29 -31.62
N THR A 225 7.87 11.42 -31.94
CA THR A 225 7.66 12.52 -30.99
C THR A 225 6.78 12.06 -29.82
N LEU A 226 5.66 11.39 -30.10
CA LEU A 226 4.76 10.87 -29.07
C LEU A 226 5.46 9.83 -28.17
N ILE A 227 6.28 8.94 -28.74
CA ILE A 227 7.05 7.96 -27.95
C ILE A 227 7.98 8.67 -26.96
N ALA A 228 8.71 9.69 -27.42
CA ALA A 228 9.59 10.46 -26.56
C ALA A 228 8.82 11.17 -25.44
N GLU A 229 7.75 11.90 -25.78
CA GLU A 229 6.93 12.63 -24.81
C GLU A 229 6.28 11.71 -23.77
N VAL A 230 5.76 10.56 -24.18
CA VAL A 230 5.15 9.58 -23.25
C VAL A 230 6.21 8.98 -22.34
N THR A 231 7.39 8.65 -22.88
CA THR A 231 8.49 8.09 -22.08
C THR A 231 8.97 9.09 -21.03
N ASP A 232 9.17 10.34 -21.42
CA ASP A 232 9.62 11.40 -20.50
C ASP A 232 8.60 11.70 -19.40
N ASN A 233 7.30 11.58 -19.71
CA ASN A 233 6.23 11.82 -18.72
C ASN A 233 5.97 10.61 -17.78
N LEU A 234 6.44 9.41 -18.14
CA LEU A 234 6.31 8.22 -17.30
C LEU A 234 7.53 7.99 -16.38
N ASN A 235 8.67 8.59 -16.67
CA ASN A 235 9.90 8.58 -15.87
C ASN A 235 9.93 9.72 -14.85
#